data_f48135346f7ae3b7bc54902175eac86b
#
_entry.id   f48135346f7ae3b7bc54902175eac86b
#
_cell.length_a   1.000
_cell.length_b   1.000
_cell.length_c   1.000
_cell.angle_alpha   90.00
_cell.angle_beta   90.00
_cell.angle_gamma   90.00
#
_symmetry.space_group_name_H-M   'P 1'
#
loop_
_entity.id
_entity.type
_entity.pdbx_description
1 polymer ?
#
loop_
_entity_poly.entity_id
_entity_poly.type
_entity_poly.pdbx_seq_one_letter_code
_entity_poly.pdbx_strand_id
1 'polypeptide(L)' 'MEFWEGERCEYCNGLIVEKKVNLSRKVKGKYVLIENVPAGVCTGCGTRYYTANVLKTIEETIRGRRKAKREVLVPVYSL' A
#
# COMPACT_ATOMS: atom_id res chain seq x y z
N MET A 1 2.51 19.39 6.70
CA MET A 1 3.78 19.07 6.01
C MET A 1 3.78 17.60 5.61
N GLU A 2 4.09 17.32 4.36
CA GLU A 2 4.15 15.93 3.89
C GLU A 2 5.48 15.30 4.30
N PHE A 3 5.40 14.04 4.73
CA PHE A 3 6.58 13.27 5.12
C PHE A 3 7.61 13.15 3.98
N TRP A 4 7.10 13.04 2.74
CA TRP A 4 7.94 12.80 1.57
C TRP A 4 8.44 14.06 0.88
N GLU A 5 8.11 15.23 1.38
CA GLU A 5 8.54 16.49 0.80
C GLU A 5 10.06 16.57 0.74
N GLY A 6 10.60 16.81 -0.46
CA GLY A 6 12.04 16.87 -0.67
C GLY A 6 12.74 15.53 -0.83
N GLU A 7 12.04 14.42 -0.63
CA GLU A 7 12.63 13.09 -0.79
C GLU A 7 12.73 12.69 -2.26
N ARG A 8 13.77 11.93 -2.58
CA ARG A 8 14.03 11.43 -3.93
C ARG A 8 14.06 9.91 -3.97
N CYS A 9 13.62 9.35 -5.10
CA CYS A 9 13.64 7.92 -5.31
C CYS A 9 15.07 7.38 -5.39
N GLU A 10 15.33 6.26 -4.72
CA GLU A 10 16.65 5.62 -4.73
C GLU A 10 17.03 5.03 -6.09
N TYR A 11 16.03 4.70 -6.92
CA TYR A 11 16.26 4.02 -8.19
C TYR A 11 16.41 4.98 -9.37
N CYS A 12 15.57 5.99 -9.47
CA CYS A 12 15.58 6.89 -10.62
C CYS A 12 15.79 8.35 -10.25
N ASN A 13 15.95 8.65 -8.96
CA ASN A 13 16.10 10.01 -8.44
C ASN A 13 14.92 10.93 -8.77
N GLY A 14 13.75 10.35 -9.07
CA GLY A 14 12.52 11.10 -9.30
C GLY A 14 11.96 11.67 -8.00
N LEU A 15 11.08 12.65 -8.13
CA LEU A 15 10.43 13.26 -6.97
C LEU A 15 9.39 12.30 -6.40
N ILE A 16 9.39 12.15 -5.08
CA ILE A 16 8.41 11.34 -4.36
C ILE A 16 7.29 12.25 -3.86
N VAL A 17 6.05 11.88 -4.14
CA VAL A 17 4.87 12.61 -3.67
C VAL A 17 3.99 11.68 -2.85
N GLU A 18 3.28 12.22 -1.86
CA GLU A 18 2.34 11.43 -1.08
C GLU A 18 1.06 11.20 -1.85
N LYS A 19 0.64 9.95 -1.89
CA LYS A 19 -0.63 9.54 -2.48
C LYS A 19 -1.25 8.45 -1.62
N LYS A 20 -2.56 8.30 -1.72
CA LYS A 20 -3.27 7.17 -1.12
C LYS A 20 -3.40 6.09 -2.17
N VAL A 21 -2.96 4.89 -1.84
CA VAL A 21 -2.98 3.76 -2.76
C VAL A 21 -3.75 2.60 -2.16
N ASN A 22 -4.17 1.69 -3.01
CA ASN A 22 -4.83 0.46 -2.58
C ASN A 22 -3.82 -0.68 -2.68
N LEU A 23 -3.76 -1.49 -1.64
CA LEU A 23 -2.90 -2.67 -1.59
C LEU A 23 -3.74 -3.93 -1.62
N SER A 24 -3.25 -4.95 -2.28
CA SER A 24 -3.81 -6.29 -2.18
C SER A 24 -2.74 -7.25 -1.70
N ARG A 25 -3.11 -8.13 -0.78
CA ARG A 25 -2.23 -9.17 -0.26
C ARG A 25 -2.99 -10.48 -0.22
N LYS A 26 -2.28 -11.57 -0.48
CA LYS A 26 -2.83 -12.90 -0.34
C LYS A 26 -2.32 -13.48 0.97
N VAL A 27 -3.24 -13.81 1.87
CA VAL A 27 -2.91 -14.34 3.20
C VAL A 27 -3.70 -15.63 3.40
N LYS A 28 -3.00 -16.74 3.58
CA LYS A 28 -3.61 -18.06 3.84
C LYS A 28 -4.73 -18.41 2.86
N GLY A 29 -4.50 -18.13 1.58
CA GLY A 29 -5.47 -18.41 0.52
C GLY A 29 -6.56 -17.37 0.33
N LYS A 30 -6.59 -16.33 1.16
CA LYS A 30 -7.56 -15.25 1.06
C LYS A 30 -6.89 -13.97 0.57
N TYR A 31 -7.62 -13.20 -0.25
CA TYR A 31 -7.17 -11.88 -0.64
C TYR A 31 -7.67 -10.82 0.33
N VAL A 32 -6.77 -9.95 0.73
CA VAL A 32 -7.10 -8.80 1.58
C VAL A 32 -6.82 -7.54 0.77
N LEU A 33 -7.84 -6.67 0.67
CA LEU A 33 -7.71 -5.36 0.04
C LEU A 33 -7.64 -4.31 1.13
N ILE A 34 -6.62 -3.46 1.07
CA ILE A 34 -6.45 -2.36 2.02
C ILE A 34 -6.50 -1.07 1.21
N GLU A 35 -7.54 -0.27 1.45
CA GLU A 35 -7.78 0.96 0.73
C GLU A 35 -7.21 2.17 1.46
N ASN A 36 -6.92 3.21 0.70
CA ASN A 36 -6.50 4.52 1.22
C ASN A 36 -5.23 4.46 2.07
N VAL A 37 -4.26 3.66 1.63
CA VAL A 37 -2.98 3.53 2.32
C VAL A 37 -2.10 4.71 1.94
N PRO A 38 -1.65 5.54 2.92
CA PRO A 38 -0.73 6.62 2.61
C PRO A 38 0.62 6.06 2.15
N ALA A 39 1.11 6.55 1.04
CA ALA A 39 2.39 6.10 0.48
C ALA A 39 3.12 7.25 -0.19
N GLY A 40 4.43 7.18 -0.19
CA GLY A 40 5.26 8.02 -1.04
C GLY A 40 5.43 7.31 -2.38
N VAL A 41 5.03 7.96 -3.47
CA VAL A 41 5.08 7.37 -4.81
C VAL A 41 6.04 8.17 -5.67
N CYS A 42 7.00 7.49 -6.27
CA CYS A 42 7.92 8.13 -7.20
C CYS A 42 7.19 8.51 -8.48
N THR A 43 7.31 9.78 -8.87
CA THR A 43 6.67 10.28 -10.07
C THR A 43 7.35 9.80 -11.36
N GLY A 44 8.59 9.28 -11.25
CA GLY A 44 9.34 8.79 -12.40
C GLY A 44 9.10 7.31 -12.69
N CYS A 45 9.34 6.45 -11.71
CA CYS A 45 9.28 5.00 -11.91
C CYS A 45 8.10 4.30 -11.21
N GLY A 46 7.31 5.02 -10.42
CA GLY A 46 6.15 4.45 -9.74
C GLY A 46 6.45 3.65 -8.49
N THR A 47 7.70 3.58 -8.05
CA THR A 47 8.05 2.87 -6.81
C THR A 47 7.30 3.48 -5.63
N ARG A 48 6.78 2.61 -4.77
CA ARG A 48 6.02 3.02 -3.58
C ARG A 48 6.86 2.83 -2.32
N TYR A 49 6.78 3.81 -1.43
CA TYR A 49 7.46 3.80 -0.14
C TYR A 49 6.43 3.97 0.97
N TYR A 50 6.63 3.29 2.08
CA TYR A 50 5.73 3.33 3.23
C TYR A 50 6.50 3.69 4.48
N THR A 51 5.90 4.49 5.37
CA THR A 51 6.48 4.76 6.67
C THR A 51 6.34 3.53 7.57
N ALA A 52 7.15 3.48 8.63
CA ALA A 52 7.09 2.37 9.59
C ALA A 52 5.70 2.24 10.23
N ASN A 53 5.05 3.37 10.56
CA ASN A 53 3.72 3.35 11.14
C ASN A 53 2.68 2.76 10.19
N VAL A 54 2.77 3.11 8.91
CA VAL A 54 1.87 2.56 7.88
C VAL A 54 2.10 1.07 7.71
N LEU A 55 3.36 0.63 7.65
CA LEU A 55 3.69 -0.79 7.54
C LEU A 55 3.15 -1.59 8.72
N LYS A 56 3.25 -1.04 9.93
CA LYS A 56 2.70 -1.68 11.14
C LYS A 56 1.19 -1.82 11.05
N THR A 57 0.50 -0.79 10.60
CA THR A 57 -0.95 -0.83 10.43
C THR A 57 -1.37 -1.87 9.39
N ILE A 58 -0.64 -1.94 8.28
CA ILE A 58 -0.89 -2.95 7.24
C ILE A 58 -0.74 -4.36 7.83
N GLU A 59 0.33 -4.58 8.58
CA GLU A 59 0.59 -5.88 9.20
C GLU A 59 -0.53 -6.27 10.18
N GLU A 60 -0.96 -5.35 11.02
CA GLU A 60 -2.05 -5.60 11.96
C GLU A 60 -3.37 -5.92 11.25
N THR A 61 -3.64 -5.23 10.14
CA THR A 61 -4.82 -5.47 9.32
C THR A 61 -4.78 -6.87 8.71
N ILE A 62 -3.64 -7.27 8.17
CA ILE A 62 -3.45 -8.59 7.56
C ILE A 62 -3.62 -9.70 8.58
N ARG A 63 -3.17 -9.48 9.82
CA ARG A 63 -3.32 -10.47 10.90
C ARG A 63 -4.74 -10.57 11.45
N GLY A 64 -5.67 -9.78 10.90
CA GLY A 64 -7.07 -9.82 11.32
C GLY A 64 -7.36 -9.09 12.62
N ARG A 65 -6.46 -8.23 13.07
CA ARG A 65 -6.66 -7.45 14.29
C ARG A 65 -7.62 -6.28 14.12
N ARG A 66 -7.92 -5.93 12.86
CA ARG A 66 -8.87 -4.88 12.52
C ARG A 66 -10.05 -5.49 11.79
N LYS A 67 -11.25 -4.98 12.09
CA LYS A 67 -12.47 -5.45 11.45
C LYS A 67 -12.51 -4.94 10.01
N ALA A 68 -12.90 -5.82 9.09
CA ALA A 68 -13.04 -5.44 7.68
C ALA A 68 -14.20 -4.46 7.52
N LYS A 69 -14.00 -3.45 6.67
CA LYS A 69 -15.03 -2.49 6.33
C LYS A 69 -16.13 -3.14 5.48
N ARG A 70 -15.72 -4.01 4.56
CA ARG A 70 -16.62 -4.78 3.72
C ARG A 70 -15.85 -5.96 3.13
N GLU A 71 -16.59 -6.94 2.64
CA GLU A 71 -16.00 -8.06 1.93
C GLU A 71 -16.49 -8.07 0.50
N VAL A 72 -15.62 -8.43 -0.43
CA VAL A 72 -15.93 -8.50 -1.85
C VAL A 72 -15.51 -9.86 -2.40
N LEU A 73 -16.25 -10.34 -3.40
CA LEU A 73 -15.88 -11.54 -4.14
C LEU A 73 -14.90 -11.16 -5.23
N VAL A 74 -13.83 -11.92 -5.33
CA VAL A 74 -12.80 -11.71 -6.34
C VAL A 74 -12.90 -12.84 -7.37
N PRO A 75 -13.24 -12.54 -8.63
CA PRO A 75 -13.25 -13.57 -9.66
C PRO A 75 -11.83 -14.06 -9.94
N VAL A 76 -11.71 -15.36 -10.14
CA VAL A 76 -10.43 -16.00 -10.46
C VAL A 76 -10.58 -16.69 -11.81
N TYR A 77 -9.68 -16.39 -12.72
CA TYR A 77 -9.65 -16.98 -14.05
C TYR A 77 -8.39 -17.84 -14.19
N SER A 78 -8.56 -18.97 -14.83
CA SER A 78 -7.42 -19.83 -15.17
C SER A 78 -7.34 -19.93 -16.70
N LEU A 79 -6.16 -19.65 -17.24
CA LEU A 79 -5.90 -19.69 -18.66
C LEU A 79 -5.16 -20.95 -19.07
#